data_210699257a8bad9ee60b42adcc9354c6
#
_entry.id   210699257a8bad9ee60b42adcc9354c6
#
_cell.length_a   1.000
_cell.length_b   1.000
_cell.length_c   1.000
_cell.angle_alpha   90.00
_cell.angle_beta   90.00
_cell.angle_gamma   90.00
#
_symmetry.space_group_name_H-M   'P 1'
#
loop_
_entity.id
_entity.type
_entity.pdbx_description
1 polymer ?
#
loop_
_entity_poly.entity_id
_entity_poly.type
_entity_poly.pdbx_seq_one_letter_code
_entity_poly.pdbx_strand_id
1 'polypeptide(L)'
;MFDRPDTGTRALLVALGSSERDYEESLGELRELVASAGLEVAGVIGGGRGRPDPSTYAGSGKVAEIGREREALDASLVVFNHALTPAQERNLERALQCRVVDRTTLILDIFAQRARSHEGKLQVELAQLDHLATRLVRGWTHLERQKGGIGLRGPGETQLETDRRLLGKRVKVLRDKLARVGRQRATQRRSRDRGAACTVSLVGYTNAGKSTLFNALTHAGTYAADQLFATLDTTSRRLYTPAGRNVVLSDTVGFIRDLPHELVAAFRATLEETAQADLLLHVVDFSSADRDRQMREVDRVLVEIGAESVPRIVVCNKIDRAGVPARAARDESGAVSEIWLSALAGEGLDLLRAALDEFFARREAGVRAVECGERANPLDEWPESVPSPRVSDPVRVAGATAPADRGTVCSAQPIAQQVPAGREDAGTAPTPRYVRDGRDAARERALTGRRAGSATVDEPSGELEPVDVVGESRAA
;
A
#
# COMPACT_ATOMS: atom_id res chain seq x y z
N MET A 1 7.29 -24.10 -13.40
CA MET A 1 7.18 -22.95 -12.49
C MET A 1 8.29 -23.13 -11.49
N PHE A 2 9.25 -22.21 -11.42
CA PHE A 2 10.37 -22.31 -10.49
C PHE A 2 9.87 -21.94 -9.08
N ASP A 3 10.39 -22.60 -8.06
CA ASP A 3 10.07 -22.29 -6.66
C ASP A 3 10.58 -20.89 -6.27
N ARG A 4 10.04 -20.35 -5.16
CA ARG A 4 10.50 -19.08 -4.61
C ARG A 4 12.00 -19.19 -4.30
N PRO A 5 12.83 -18.15 -4.63
CA PRO A 5 14.24 -18.20 -4.28
C PRO A 5 14.42 -18.24 -2.75
N ASP A 6 15.32 -19.11 -2.33
CA ASP A 6 15.72 -19.21 -0.93
C ASP A 6 16.59 -18.02 -0.53
N THR A 7 16.66 -17.73 0.77
CA THR A 7 17.56 -16.72 1.32
C THR A 7 19.01 -17.05 0.98
N GLY A 8 19.77 -16.06 0.47
CA GLY A 8 21.15 -16.25 0.02
C GLY A 8 21.28 -16.72 -1.44
N THR A 9 20.17 -16.83 -2.18
CA THR A 9 20.20 -17.11 -3.61
C THR A 9 20.98 -16.02 -4.35
N ARG A 10 21.97 -16.42 -5.18
CA ARG A 10 22.82 -15.50 -5.95
C ARG A 10 22.06 -14.96 -7.17
N ALA A 11 21.91 -13.65 -7.24
CA ALA A 11 21.17 -12.94 -8.27
C ALA A 11 22.08 -12.08 -9.14
N LEU A 12 21.91 -12.19 -10.47
CA LEU A 12 22.52 -11.27 -11.43
C LEU A 12 21.50 -10.16 -11.75
N LEU A 13 21.89 -8.90 -11.52
CA LEU A 13 21.05 -7.75 -11.75
C LEU A 13 21.18 -7.22 -13.17
N VAL A 14 20.05 -6.93 -13.81
CA VAL A 14 19.99 -6.35 -15.15
C VAL A 14 19.26 -5.02 -15.09
N ALA A 15 19.98 -3.93 -15.32
CA ALA A 15 19.44 -2.58 -15.39
C ALA A 15 19.77 -1.96 -16.75
N LEU A 16 18.73 -1.62 -17.54
CA LEU A 16 18.87 -1.02 -18.86
C LEU A 16 18.24 0.37 -18.82
N GLY A 17 19.02 1.42 -18.96
CA GLY A 17 18.59 2.81 -18.84
C GLY A 17 18.89 3.66 -20.09
N SER A 18 18.21 4.80 -20.19
CA SER A 18 18.40 5.78 -21.27
C SER A 18 19.35 6.91 -20.89
N SER A 19 19.57 7.19 -19.60
CA SER A 19 20.51 8.18 -19.07
C SER A 19 21.37 7.60 -17.97
N GLU A 20 22.61 8.07 -17.86
CA GLU A 20 23.61 7.56 -16.91
C GLU A 20 23.21 7.83 -15.45
N ARG A 21 22.70 9.02 -15.17
CA ARG A 21 22.26 9.42 -13.82
C ARG A 21 21.05 8.61 -13.34
N ASP A 22 20.03 8.46 -14.19
CA ASP A 22 18.86 7.63 -13.89
C ASP A 22 19.24 6.15 -13.71
N TYR A 23 20.28 5.70 -14.39
CA TYR A 23 20.78 4.33 -14.30
C TYR A 23 21.39 4.03 -12.94
N GLU A 24 22.30 4.87 -12.45
CA GLU A 24 23.00 4.63 -11.17
C GLU A 24 22.02 4.64 -9.98
N GLU A 25 21.12 5.64 -9.95
CA GLU A 25 20.07 5.75 -8.93
C GLU A 25 19.17 4.51 -8.93
N SER A 26 18.66 4.15 -10.11
CA SER A 26 17.76 3.01 -10.30
C SER A 26 18.44 1.67 -9.97
N LEU A 27 19.74 1.57 -10.23
CA LEU A 27 20.54 0.41 -9.85
C LEU A 27 20.78 0.35 -8.33
N GLY A 28 21.05 1.48 -7.69
CA GLY A 28 21.17 1.58 -6.23
C GLY A 28 19.89 1.07 -5.55
N GLU A 29 18.74 1.54 -5.98
CA GLU A 29 17.44 1.10 -5.48
C GLU A 29 17.18 -0.39 -5.74
N LEU A 30 17.56 -0.91 -6.92
CA LEU A 30 17.44 -2.35 -7.21
C LEU A 30 18.30 -3.21 -6.28
N ARG A 31 19.52 -2.76 -5.95
CA ARG A 31 20.38 -3.45 -4.98
C ARG A 31 19.74 -3.51 -3.59
N GLU A 32 19.14 -2.40 -3.14
CA GLU A 32 18.40 -2.36 -1.87
C GLU A 32 17.16 -3.27 -1.89
N LEU A 33 16.44 -3.35 -3.01
CA LEU A 33 15.31 -4.29 -3.18
C LEU A 33 15.77 -5.74 -3.07
N VAL A 34 16.85 -6.11 -3.76
CA VAL A 34 17.41 -7.46 -3.76
C VAL A 34 17.90 -7.85 -2.36
N ALA A 35 18.59 -6.93 -1.67
CA ALA A 35 19.01 -7.12 -0.27
C ALA A 35 17.81 -7.28 0.66
N SER A 36 16.73 -6.48 0.45
CA SER A 36 15.49 -6.56 1.23
C SER A 36 14.71 -7.86 1.00
N ALA A 37 14.89 -8.49 -0.16
CA ALA A 37 14.36 -9.83 -0.47
C ALA A 37 15.20 -10.97 0.14
N GLY A 38 16.35 -10.67 0.73
CA GLY A 38 17.28 -11.66 1.28
C GLY A 38 18.13 -12.37 0.22
N LEU A 39 18.28 -11.77 -0.97
CA LEU A 39 19.08 -12.29 -2.06
C LEU A 39 20.48 -11.70 -2.04
N GLU A 40 21.48 -12.41 -2.60
CA GLU A 40 22.84 -11.96 -2.75
C GLU A 40 23.11 -11.44 -4.16
N VAL A 41 23.69 -10.25 -4.29
CA VAL A 41 24.07 -9.68 -5.59
C VAL A 41 25.36 -10.33 -6.08
N ALA A 42 25.28 -11.20 -7.09
CA ALA A 42 26.44 -11.84 -7.69
C ALA A 42 27.15 -10.92 -8.70
N GLY A 43 26.40 -10.09 -9.42
CA GLY A 43 26.93 -9.15 -10.40
C GLY A 43 25.85 -8.23 -10.94
N VAL A 44 26.28 -7.28 -11.78
CA VAL A 44 25.39 -6.29 -12.39
C VAL A 44 25.73 -6.15 -13.87
N ILE A 45 24.69 -6.21 -14.70
CA ILE A 45 24.80 -5.90 -16.12
C ILE A 45 24.00 -4.65 -16.41
N GLY A 46 24.70 -3.62 -16.88
CA GLY A 46 24.14 -2.38 -17.35
C GLY A 46 24.12 -2.26 -18.86
N GLY A 47 23.42 -1.24 -19.34
CA GLY A 47 23.47 -0.86 -20.74
C GLY A 47 22.48 0.23 -21.08
N GLY A 48 22.85 1.09 -22.03
CA GLY A 48 21.95 2.08 -22.61
C GLY A 48 21.05 1.42 -23.65
N ARG A 49 19.73 1.73 -23.62
CA ARG A 49 18.81 1.28 -24.66
C ARG A 49 17.70 2.30 -24.92
N GLY A 50 17.54 2.67 -26.19
CA GLY A 50 16.51 3.62 -26.61
C GLY A 50 15.12 3.01 -26.69
N ARG A 51 14.97 1.71 -27.04
CA ARG A 51 13.68 0.99 -27.10
C ARG A 51 13.80 -0.44 -26.61
N PRO A 52 12.88 -0.90 -25.73
CA PRO A 52 12.81 -2.29 -25.30
C PRO A 52 12.53 -3.23 -26.48
N ASP A 53 13.15 -4.42 -26.47
CA ASP A 53 12.83 -5.46 -27.45
C ASP A 53 11.48 -6.09 -27.14
N PRO A 54 10.59 -6.26 -28.12
CA PRO A 54 9.28 -6.84 -27.88
C PRO A 54 9.33 -8.30 -27.36
N SER A 55 10.38 -9.05 -27.72
CA SER A 55 10.52 -10.47 -27.42
C SER A 55 11.20 -10.74 -26.06
N THR A 56 12.25 -9.99 -25.75
CA THR A 56 13.14 -10.27 -24.59
C THR A 56 13.46 -9.03 -23.76
N TYR A 57 12.84 -7.88 -24.03
CA TYR A 57 13.17 -6.57 -23.43
C TYR A 57 14.61 -6.14 -23.75
N ALA A 58 15.60 -6.99 -23.47
CA ALA A 58 17.00 -6.81 -23.88
C ALA A 58 17.22 -7.37 -25.28
N GLY A 59 18.07 -6.75 -26.11
CA GLY A 59 18.42 -7.29 -27.44
C GLY A 59 19.16 -8.62 -27.37
N SER A 60 19.16 -9.41 -28.44
CA SER A 60 19.75 -10.74 -28.47
C SER A 60 21.23 -10.76 -28.03
N GLY A 61 22.05 -9.77 -28.41
CA GLY A 61 23.44 -9.65 -27.98
C GLY A 61 23.56 -9.45 -26.46
N LYS A 62 22.67 -8.62 -25.87
CA LYS A 62 22.65 -8.39 -24.41
C LYS A 62 22.14 -9.65 -23.68
N VAL A 63 21.18 -10.39 -24.21
CA VAL A 63 20.73 -11.69 -23.66
C VAL A 63 21.87 -12.69 -23.62
N ALA A 64 22.68 -12.76 -24.70
CA ALA A 64 23.86 -13.64 -24.75
C ALA A 64 24.95 -13.21 -23.73
N GLU A 65 25.13 -11.89 -23.49
CA GLU A 65 26.00 -11.35 -22.45
C GLU A 65 25.50 -11.74 -21.05
N ILE A 66 24.20 -11.56 -20.77
CA ILE A 66 23.57 -11.95 -19.51
C ILE A 66 23.77 -13.45 -19.25
N GLY A 67 23.61 -14.28 -20.29
CA GLY A 67 23.82 -15.74 -20.18
C GLY A 67 25.24 -16.09 -19.77
N ARG A 68 26.25 -15.48 -20.41
CA ARG A 68 27.66 -15.72 -20.10
C ARG A 68 28.04 -15.28 -18.68
N GLU A 69 27.62 -14.08 -18.30
CA GLU A 69 27.89 -13.55 -16.95
C GLU A 69 27.17 -14.35 -15.87
N ARG A 70 25.92 -14.79 -16.13
CA ARG A 70 25.19 -15.67 -15.22
C ARG A 70 25.96 -16.97 -14.95
N GLU A 71 26.49 -17.61 -16.00
CA GLU A 71 27.30 -18.84 -15.89
C GLU A 71 28.62 -18.59 -15.18
N ALA A 72 29.33 -17.52 -15.54
CA ALA A 72 30.60 -17.17 -14.93
C ALA A 72 30.49 -16.85 -13.42
N LEU A 73 29.37 -16.24 -13.00
CA LEU A 73 29.12 -15.90 -11.63
C LEU A 73 28.31 -16.96 -10.85
N ASP A 74 27.95 -18.08 -11.49
CA ASP A 74 27.10 -19.13 -10.92
C ASP A 74 25.82 -18.53 -10.29
N ALA A 75 25.19 -17.59 -11.01
CA ALA A 75 23.96 -16.97 -10.56
C ALA A 75 22.77 -17.84 -10.97
N SER A 76 21.95 -18.22 -9.99
CA SER A 76 20.75 -19.04 -10.18
C SER A 76 19.51 -18.24 -10.54
N LEU A 77 19.56 -16.90 -10.37
CA LEU A 77 18.47 -15.98 -10.58
C LEU A 77 18.94 -14.75 -11.38
N VAL A 78 18.11 -14.28 -12.32
CA VAL A 78 18.31 -13.00 -13.00
C VAL A 78 17.19 -12.04 -12.65
N VAL A 79 17.54 -10.86 -12.16
CA VAL A 79 16.58 -9.83 -11.73
C VAL A 79 16.63 -8.65 -12.68
N PHE A 80 15.51 -8.34 -13.33
CA PHE A 80 15.36 -7.18 -14.20
C PHE A 80 14.78 -5.99 -13.43
N ASN A 81 15.38 -4.84 -13.61
CA ASN A 81 14.91 -3.58 -12.98
C ASN A 81 13.67 -2.97 -13.65
N HIS A 82 13.09 -3.64 -14.60
CA HIS A 82 11.93 -3.20 -15.35
C HIS A 82 10.81 -4.21 -15.23
N ALA A 83 9.56 -3.75 -15.38
CA ALA A 83 8.42 -4.63 -15.53
C ALA A 83 8.52 -5.39 -16.86
N LEU A 84 8.49 -6.70 -16.83
CA LEU A 84 8.52 -7.57 -17.99
C LEU A 84 7.11 -8.03 -18.37
N THR A 85 6.84 -8.08 -19.67
CA THR A 85 5.65 -8.78 -20.12
C THR A 85 5.80 -10.30 -19.90
N PRO A 86 4.70 -11.04 -19.71
CA PRO A 86 4.76 -12.50 -19.53
C PRO A 86 5.44 -13.26 -20.68
N ALA A 87 5.43 -12.68 -21.89
CA ALA A 87 6.14 -13.23 -23.05
C ALA A 87 7.65 -13.00 -22.95
N GLN A 88 8.06 -11.79 -22.54
CA GLN A 88 9.48 -11.46 -22.36
C GLN A 88 10.11 -12.31 -21.27
N GLU A 89 9.47 -12.41 -20.10
CA GLU A 89 9.94 -13.23 -18.99
C GLU A 89 10.19 -14.69 -19.42
N ARG A 90 9.19 -15.31 -20.04
CA ARG A 90 9.29 -16.69 -20.52
C ARG A 90 10.36 -16.89 -21.60
N ASN A 91 10.51 -15.93 -22.52
CA ASN A 91 11.54 -16.00 -23.55
C ASN A 91 12.93 -15.84 -22.95
N LEU A 92 13.09 -14.97 -21.94
CA LEU A 92 14.33 -14.83 -21.19
C LEU A 92 14.64 -16.09 -20.38
N GLU A 93 13.70 -16.66 -19.64
CA GLU A 93 13.90 -17.91 -18.90
C GLU A 93 14.35 -19.06 -19.81
N ARG A 94 13.74 -19.14 -21.01
CA ARG A 94 14.12 -20.15 -22.00
C ARG A 94 15.53 -19.91 -22.56
N ALA A 95 15.91 -18.65 -22.80
CA ALA A 95 17.22 -18.30 -23.34
C ALA A 95 18.32 -18.43 -22.30
N LEU A 96 18.04 -18.04 -21.04
CA LEU A 96 19.00 -18.02 -19.95
C LEU A 96 19.05 -19.32 -19.15
N GLN A 97 18.08 -20.23 -19.34
CA GLN A 97 17.96 -21.50 -18.60
C GLN A 97 18.00 -21.32 -17.07
N CYS A 98 17.43 -20.20 -16.57
CA CYS A 98 17.29 -19.90 -15.16
C CYS A 98 15.99 -19.14 -14.92
N ARG A 99 15.63 -18.98 -13.66
CA ARG A 99 14.51 -18.13 -13.28
C ARG A 99 14.82 -16.65 -13.56
N VAL A 100 13.84 -15.95 -14.14
CA VAL A 100 13.89 -14.51 -14.36
C VAL A 100 12.80 -13.86 -13.51
N VAL A 101 13.15 -12.83 -12.78
CA VAL A 101 12.25 -12.06 -11.93
C VAL A 101 12.30 -10.59 -12.36
N ASP A 102 11.15 -9.98 -12.52
CA ASP A 102 11.05 -8.56 -12.78
C ASP A 102 10.89 -7.75 -11.49
N ARG A 103 11.02 -6.43 -11.57
CA ARG A 103 10.89 -5.51 -10.44
C ARG A 103 9.56 -5.69 -9.70
N THR A 104 8.46 -5.84 -10.43
CA THR A 104 7.11 -6.02 -9.86
C THR A 104 7.01 -7.29 -9.03
N THR A 105 7.47 -8.40 -9.58
CA THR A 105 7.49 -9.69 -8.87
C THR A 105 8.39 -9.66 -7.64
N LEU A 106 9.56 -9.01 -7.73
CA LEU A 106 10.47 -8.84 -6.60
C LEU A 106 9.81 -8.06 -5.45
N ILE A 107 9.15 -6.94 -5.74
CA ILE A 107 8.42 -6.14 -4.74
C ILE A 107 7.29 -6.98 -4.11
N LEU A 108 6.53 -7.73 -4.90
CA LEU A 108 5.49 -8.64 -4.40
C LEU A 108 6.05 -9.73 -3.48
N ASP A 109 7.22 -10.25 -3.78
CA ASP A 109 7.90 -11.25 -2.93
C ASP A 109 8.38 -10.65 -1.60
N ILE A 110 8.93 -9.43 -1.61
CA ILE A 110 9.28 -8.69 -0.39
C ILE A 110 8.03 -8.47 0.47
N PHE A 111 6.94 -8.03 -0.13
CA PHE A 111 5.68 -7.81 0.58
C PHE A 111 5.13 -9.10 1.21
N ALA A 112 5.23 -10.22 0.50
CA ALA A 112 4.79 -11.50 1.05
C ALA A 112 5.63 -11.98 2.24
N GLN A 113 6.91 -11.60 2.30
CA GLN A 113 7.77 -11.86 3.45
C GLN A 113 7.46 -10.93 4.64
N ARG A 114 7.07 -9.68 4.36
CA ARG A 114 6.85 -8.64 5.37
C ARG A 114 5.44 -8.63 5.97
N ALA A 115 4.42 -9.12 5.26
CA ALA A 115 3.04 -9.17 5.71
C ALA A 115 2.89 -10.00 6.98
N ARG A 116 2.62 -9.37 8.11
CA ARG A 116 2.42 -10.01 9.42
C ARG A 116 0.95 -10.05 9.79
N SER A 117 0.21 -8.97 9.53
CA SER A 117 -1.21 -8.90 9.84
C SER A 117 -2.04 -9.83 8.96
N HIS A 118 -3.19 -10.25 9.45
CA HIS A 118 -4.14 -11.03 8.64
C HIS A 118 -4.59 -10.26 7.39
N GLU A 119 -4.79 -8.95 7.52
CA GLU A 119 -5.20 -8.09 6.42
C GLU A 119 -4.08 -7.92 5.39
N GLY A 120 -2.86 -7.58 5.83
CA GLY A 120 -1.71 -7.47 4.93
C GLY A 120 -1.45 -8.75 4.15
N LYS A 121 -1.57 -9.93 4.78
CA LYS A 121 -1.48 -11.21 4.08
C LYS A 121 -2.55 -11.40 3.02
N LEU A 122 -3.81 -11.00 3.28
CA LEU A 122 -4.88 -11.05 2.29
C LEU A 122 -4.66 -10.08 1.13
N GLN A 123 -4.14 -8.87 1.42
CA GLN A 123 -3.82 -7.86 0.40
C GLN A 123 -2.69 -8.32 -0.51
N VAL A 124 -1.62 -8.86 0.07
CA VAL A 124 -0.49 -9.39 -0.70
C VAL A 124 -0.90 -10.61 -1.53
N GLU A 125 -1.67 -11.54 -0.94
CA GLU A 125 -2.20 -12.70 -1.68
C GLU A 125 -3.06 -12.24 -2.87
N LEU A 126 -3.91 -11.23 -2.67
CA LEU A 126 -4.71 -10.65 -3.74
C LEU A 126 -3.84 -10.07 -4.86
N ALA A 127 -2.84 -9.23 -4.51
CA ALA A 127 -1.94 -8.63 -5.48
C ALA A 127 -1.14 -9.69 -6.26
N GLN A 128 -0.63 -10.72 -5.58
CA GLN A 128 0.08 -11.83 -6.23
C GLN A 128 -0.82 -12.62 -7.19
N LEU A 129 -2.08 -12.87 -6.82
CA LEU A 129 -3.02 -13.60 -7.68
C LEU A 129 -3.49 -12.75 -8.86
N ASP A 130 -3.73 -11.44 -8.68
CA ASP A 130 -4.06 -10.53 -9.77
C ASP A 130 -2.88 -10.43 -10.76
N HIS A 131 -1.65 -10.30 -10.27
CA HIS A 131 -0.43 -10.34 -11.09
C HIS A 131 -0.25 -11.68 -11.84
N LEU A 132 -0.44 -12.80 -11.15
CA LEU A 132 -0.37 -14.14 -11.75
C LEU A 132 -1.47 -14.33 -12.81
N ALA A 133 -2.67 -13.82 -12.58
CA ALA A 133 -3.78 -13.92 -13.52
C ALA A 133 -3.46 -13.25 -14.88
N THR A 134 -2.74 -12.11 -14.87
CA THR A 134 -2.27 -11.45 -16.11
C THR A 134 -1.25 -12.30 -16.87
N ARG A 135 -0.46 -13.10 -16.16
CA ARG A 135 0.59 -13.94 -16.73
C ARG A 135 0.06 -15.27 -17.30
N LEU A 136 -0.98 -15.84 -16.72
CA LEU A 136 -1.62 -17.07 -17.21
C LEU A 136 -2.26 -16.92 -18.58
N VAL A 137 -2.85 -15.76 -18.91
CA VAL A 137 -3.57 -15.56 -20.19
C VAL A 137 -2.68 -15.72 -21.42
N ARG A 138 -1.38 -15.52 -21.30
CA ARG A 138 -0.42 -15.56 -22.42
C ARG A 138 0.61 -16.69 -22.33
N GLY A 139 0.58 -17.50 -21.27
CA GLY A 139 1.59 -18.53 -21.01
C GLY A 139 1.47 -19.79 -21.87
N TRP A 140 0.31 -20.10 -22.43
CA TRP A 140 -0.01 -21.43 -22.95
C TRP A 140 -0.31 -21.49 -24.46
N THR A 141 -0.12 -20.40 -25.20
CA THR A 141 -0.41 -20.36 -26.66
C THR A 141 0.40 -21.36 -27.51
N HIS A 142 1.49 -21.92 -27.00
CA HIS A 142 2.28 -22.92 -27.74
C HIS A 142 1.73 -24.32 -27.60
N LEU A 143 0.95 -24.63 -26.55
CA LEU A 143 0.28 -25.95 -26.41
C LEU A 143 -0.90 -26.12 -27.37
N GLU A 144 -1.53 -25.01 -27.78
CA GLU A 144 -2.62 -25.00 -28.76
C GLU A 144 -2.14 -25.39 -30.17
N ARG A 145 -0.86 -25.13 -30.51
CA ARG A 145 -0.30 -25.43 -31.83
C ARG A 145 0.12 -26.88 -32.00
N GLN A 146 0.18 -27.67 -30.93
CA GLN A 146 0.70 -29.05 -31.00
C GLN A 146 -0.35 -30.11 -31.34
N LYS A 147 -1.64 -29.76 -31.41
CA LYS A 147 -2.69 -30.71 -31.87
C LYS A 147 -3.56 -30.06 -32.93
N GLY A 148 -3.12 -30.20 -34.18
CA GLY A 148 -3.93 -29.98 -35.37
C GLY A 148 -5.09 -30.95 -35.42
N GLY A 149 -6.29 -30.45 -35.18
CA GLY A 149 -7.54 -31.19 -35.33
C GLY A 149 -8.70 -30.20 -35.21
N ILE A 150 -9.41 -30.00 -36.29
CA ILE A 150 -10.61 -29.15 -36.35
C ILE A 150 -11.63 -29.75 -35.36
N GLY A 151 -11.89 -29.03 -34.22
CA GLY A 151 -13.05 -29.29 -33.37
C GLY A 151 -12.84 -30.04 -32.05
N LEU A 152 -11.62 -30.42 -31.66
CA LEU A 152 -11.36 -31.08 -30.37
C LEU A 152 -10.63 -30.12 -29.42
N ARG A 153 -11.31 -29.63 -28.41
CA ARG A 153 -10.70 -28.94 -27.24
C ARG A 153 -9.66 -29.88 -26.62
N GLY A 154 -8.37 -29.53 -26.75
CA GLY A 154 -7.30 -30.30 -26.14
C GLY A 154 -7.36 -30.29 -24.61
N PRO A 155 -6.88 -31.32 -23.89
CA PRO A 155 -6.87 -31.37 -22.42
C PRO A 155 -6.13 -30.21 -21.76
N GLY A 156 -5.21 -29.53 -22.48
CA GLY A 156 -4.51 -28.34 -22.00
C GLY A 156 -5.39 -27.07 -21.96
N GLU A 157 -6.33 -26.90 -22.87
CA GLU A 157 -7.25 -25.77 -22.91
C GLU A 157 -8.24 -25.81 -21.73
N THR A 158 -8.75 -27.00 -21.41
CA THR A 158 -9.66 -27.20 -20.26
C THR A 158 -8.95 -26.99 -18.93
N GLN A 159 -7.67 -27.33 -18.82
CA GLN A 159 -6.89 -27.13 -17.61
C GLN A 159 -6.64 -25.64 -17.36
N LEU A 160 -6.20 -24.89 -18.37
CA LEU A 160 -6.00 -23.45 -18.28
C LEU A 160 -7.29 -22.70 -17.89
N GLU A 161 -8.40 -23.07 -18.51
CA GLU A 161 -9.71 -22.48 -18.20
C GLU A 161 -10.16 -22.81 -16.77
N THR A 162 -9.88 -24.03 -16.32
CA THR A 162 -10.13 -24.46 -14.94
C THR A 162 -9.28 -23.69 -13.96
N ASP A 163 -7.97 -23.54 -14.21
CA ASP A 163 -7.04 -22.79 -13.35
C ASP A 163 -7.42 -21.32 -13.30
N ARG A 164 -7.76 -20.71 -14.43
CA ARG A 164 -8.26 -19.32 -14.48
C ARG A 164 -9.55 -19.13 -13.68
N ARG A 165 -10.47 -20.08 -13.75
CA ARG A 165 -11.72 -20.06 -12.98
C ARG A 165 -11.46 -20.21 -11.48
N LEU A 166 -10.52 -21.07 -11.08
CA LEU A 166 -10.13 -21.23 -9.67
C LEU A 166 -9.47 -19.97 -9.12
N LEU A 167 -8.55 -19.35 -9.88
CA LEU A 167 -7.96 -18.07 -9.55
C LEU A 167 -9.02 -16.97 -9.40
N GLY A 168 -9.92 -16.84 -10.37
CA GLY A 168 -11.01 -15.86 -10.30
C GLY A 168 -11.91 -16.06 -9.07
N LYS A 169 -12.21 -17.31 -8.70
CA LYS A 169 -12.93 -17.60 -7.46
C LYS A 169 -12.13 -17.19 -6.22
N ARG A 170 -10.82 -17.48 -6.18
CA ARG A 170 -9.96 -17.11 -5.05
C ARG A 170 -9.86 -15.60 -4.88
N VAL A 171 -9.62 -14.86 -5.98
CA VAL A 171 -9.62 -13.40 -6.02
C VAL A 171 -10.93 -12.81 -5.47
N LYS A 172 -12.08 -13.34 -5.92
CA LYS A 172 -13.39 -12.90 -5.40
C LYS A 172 -13.51 -13.11 -3.89
N VAL A 173 -13.15 -14.29 -3.38
CA VAL A 173 -13.20 -14.59 -1.94
C VAL A 173 -12.29 -13.65 -1.13
N LEU A 174 -11.10 -13.33 -1.65
CA LEU A 174 -10.18 -12.39 -1.00
C LEU A 174 -10.75 -10.97 -0.97
N ARG A 175 -11.29 -10.48 -2.08
CA ARG A 175 -11.96 -9.17 -2.17
C ARG A 175 -13.13 -9.06 -1.18
N ASP A 176 -13.96 -10.11 -1.07
CA ASP A 176 -15.07 -10.16 -0.12
C ASP A 176 -14.58 -10.12 1.34
N LYS A 177 -13.49 -10.82 1.66
CA LYS A 177 -12.86 -10.77 2.99
C LYS A 177 -12.31 -9.38 3.31
N LEU A 178 -11.55 -8.77 2.39
CA LEU A 178 -11.02 -7.42 2.54
C LEU A 178 -12.13 -6.39 2.70
N ALA A 179 -13.21 -6.50 1.94
CA ALA A 179 -14.38 -5.62 2.09
C ALA A 179 -15.02 -5.72 3.48
N ARG A 180 -15.02 -6.90 4.12
CA ARG A 180 -15.49 -7.07 5.52
C ARG A 180 -14.57 -6.38 6.51
N VAL A 181 -13.25 -6.55 6.36
CA VAL A 181 -12.25 -5.88 7.21
C VAL A 181 -12.35 -4.36 7.06
N GLY A 182 -12.51 -3.84 5.83
CA GLY A 182 -12.72 -2.41 5.57
C GLY A 182 -13.95 -1.84 6.30
N ARG A 183 -15.09 -2.57 6.30
CA ARG A 183 -16.28 -2.16 7.06
C ARG A 183 -16.04 -2.12 8.58
N GLN A 184 -15.31 -3.08 9.13
CA GLN A 184 -14.95 -3.09 10.55
C GLN A 184 -14.07 -1.88 10.91
N ARG A 185 -13.06 -1.55 10.07
CA ARG A 185 -12.21 -0.37 10.24
C ARG A 185 -13.01 0.93 10.16
N ALA A 186 -13.95 1.04 9.21
CA ALA A 186 -14.83 2.21 9.10
C ALA A 186 -15.66 2.42 10.39
N THR A 187 -16.16 1.35 11.00
CA THR A 187 -16.88 1.41 12.28
C THR A 187 -15.98 1.86 13.43
N GLN A 188 -14.75 1.33 13.50
CA GLN A 188 -13.76 1.73 14.51
C GLN A 188 -13.32 3.19 14.35
N ARG A 189 -13.21 3.70 13.11
CA ARG A 189 -12.92 5.11 12.81
C ARG A 189 -14.02 6.03 13.32
N ARG A 190 -15.27 5.76 13.00
CA ARG A 190 -16.41 6.55 13.51
C ARG A 190 -16.45 6.62 15.04
N SER A 191 -15.94 5.59 15.72
CA SER A 191 -15.80 5.62 17.18
C SER A 191 -14.66 6.55 17.64
N ARG A 192 -13.56 6.62 16.88
CA ARG A 192 -12.43 7.55 17.14
C ARG A 192 -12.83 9.00 16.87
N ASP A 193 -13.56 9.25 15.78
CA ASP A 193 -14.05 10.60 15.42
C ASP A 193 -14.95 11.19 16.50
N ARG A 194 -15.79 10.36 17.16
CA ARG A 194 -16.59 10.77 18.32
C ARG A 194 -15.75 11.12 19.54
N GLY A 195 -14.54 10.57 19.64
CA GLY A 195 -13.59 10.81 20.74
C GLY A 195 -12.70 12.04 20.52
N ALA A 196 -12.94 12.87 19.50
CA ALA A 196 -12.14 14.05 19.12
C ALA A 196 -10.61 13.76 19.05
N ALA A 197 -10.22 12.54 18.65
CA ALA A 197 -8.82 12.19 18.47
C ALA A 197 -8.35 12.69 17.10
N CYS A 198 -7.32 13.53 17.09
CA CYS A 198 -6.67 13.99 15.86
C CYS A 198 -5.87 12.87 15.22
N THR A 199 -5.97 12.70 13.91
CA THR A 199 -5.30 11.62 13.16
C THR A 199 -4.17 12.19 12.29
N VAL A 200 -2.97 11.63 12.42
CA VAL A 200 -1.78 12.01 11.67
C VAL A 200 -1.18 10.78 11.00
N SER A 201 -0.92 10.85 9.71
CA SER A 201 -0.27 9.75 8.97
C SER A 201 1.13 10.14 8.49
N LEU A 202 2.11 9.24 8.71
CA LEU A 202 3.44 9.37 8.14
C LEU A 202 3.41 8.88 6.70
N VAL A 203 3.83 9.71 5.77
CA VAL A 203 3.99 9.36 4.35
C VAL A 203 5.41 9.69 3.90
N GLY A 204 5.87 9.06 2.83
CA GLY A 204 7.19 9.35 2.30
C GLY A 204 7.83 8.14 1.63
N TYR A 205 8.96 8.36 1.00
CA TYR A 205 9.68 7.33 0.27
C TYR A 205 10.15 6.19 1.19
N THR A 206 10.42 5.00 0.62
CA THR A 206 11.07 3.92 1.38
C THR A 206 12.39 4.40 1.95
N ASN A 207 12.74 3.89 3.11
CA ASN A 207 13.99 4.26 3.81
C ASN A 207 14.15 5.74 4.19
N ALA A 208 13.11 6.60 4.10
CA ALA A 208 13.18 7.99 4.58
C ALA A 208 13.21 8.13 6.12
N GLY A 209 13.01 7.04 6.85
CA GLY A 209 13.04 6.99 8.31
C GLY A 209 11.68 7.16 8.98
N LYS A 210 10.57 6.86 8.30
CA LYS A 210 9.19 6.95 8.85
C LYS A 210 9.03 6.13 10.13
N SER A 211 9.39 4.86 10.11
CA SER A 211 9.24 3.95 11.26
C SER A 211 10.19 4.31 12.40
N THR A 212 11.37 4.87 12.09
CA THR A 212 12.29 5.43 13.09
C THR A 212 11.66 6.63 13.78
N LEU A 213 11.10 7.55 13.00
CA LEU A 213 10.39 8.73 13.51
C LEU A 213 9.17 8.32 14.34
N PHE A 214 8.40 7.35 13.87
CA PHE A 214 7.27 6.79 14.61
C PHE A 214 7.70 6.26 15.98
N ASN A 215 8.77 5.47 16.04
CA ASN A 215 9.31 4.94 17.30
C ASN A 215 9.82 6.04 18.22
N ALA A 216 10.54 7.04 17.69
CA ALA A 216 11.07 8.17 18.46
C ALA A 216 9.95 9.02 19.07
N LEU A 217 8.81 9.16 18.40
CA LEU A 217 7.67 9.91 18.89
C LEU A 217 6.79 9.13 19.88
N THR A 218 6.59 7.83 19.64
CA THR A 218 5.59 7.00 20.36
C THR A 218 6.19 6.02 21.36
N HIS A 219 7.53 5.84 21.37
CA HIS A 219 8.24 4.83 22.17
C HIS A 219 7.71 3.40 21.93
N ALA A 220 7.24 3.12 20.71
CA ALA A 220 6.48 1.89 20.43
C ALA A 220 7.34 0.65 20.20
N GLY A 221 8.66 0.79 19.95
CA GLY A 221 9.56 -0.35 19.67
C GLY A 221 9.14 -1.16 18.42
N THR A 222 8.46 -0.53 17.45
CA THR A 222 8.14 -1.17 16.17
C THR A 222 9.42 -1.46 15.39
N TYR A 223 9.40 -2.53 14.61
CA TYR A 223 10.54 -2.91 13.80
C TYR A 223 10.88 -1.79 12.81
N ALA A 224 12.04 -1.17 13.00
CA ALA A 224 12.62 -0.21 12.08
C ALA A 224 13.99 -0.78 11.66
N ALA A 225 14.19 -0.93 10.36
CA ALA A 225 15.44 -1.42 9.79
C ALA A 225 15.80 -0.56 8.57
N ASP A 226 17.08 -0.49 8.28
CA ASP A 226 17.62 0.16 7.08
C ASP A 226 17.40 -0.77 5.86
N GLN A 227 16.15 -1.07 5.58
CA GLN A 227 15.69 -1.95 4.51
C GLN A 227 14.44 -1.36 3.87
N LEU A 228 14.30 -1.57 2.55
CA LEU A 228 13.10 -1.17 1.84
C LEU A 228 11.89 -1.97 2.35
N PHE A 229 10.76 -1.28 2.49
CA PHE A 229 9.51 -1.85 2.98
C PHE A 229 9.63 -2.53 4.37
N ALA A 230 10.38 -1.91 5.28
CA ALA A 230 10.47 -2.39 6.67
C ALA A 230 9.08 -2.46 7.33
N THR A 231 8.21 -1.50 7.04
CA THR A 231 6.80 -1.47 7.44
C THR A 231 5.90 -1.72 6.24
N LEU A 232 5.08 -2.77 6.30
CA LEU A 232 4.02 -3.07 5.33
C LEU A 232 2.63 -2.89 5.96
N ASP A 233 2.44 -3.39 7.17
CA ASP A 233 1.20 -3.25 7.92
C ASP A 233 1.17 -1.90 8.64
N THR A 234 0.10 -1.13 8.46
CA THR A 234 -0.07 0.14 9.20
C THR A 234 -0.10 -0.11 10.69
N THR A 235 0.70 0.66 11.41
CA THR A 235 0.74 0.65 12.87
C THR A 235 0.31 2.02 13.40
N SER A 236 -0.75 2.07 14.22
CA SER A 236 -1.23 3.30 14.82
C SER A 236 -0.99 3.30 16.32
N ARG A 237 -0.52 4.43 16.87
CA ARG A 237 -0.27 4.63 18.30
C ARG A 237 -0.72 6.02 18.73
N ARG A 238 -1.04 6.14 20.01
CA ARG A 238 -1.34 7.43 20.62
C ARG A 238 -0.06 8.17 20.92
N LEU A 239 -0.02 9.42 20.53
CA LEU A 239 1.01 10.40 20.85
C LEU A 239 0.38 11.49 21.70
N TYR A 240 0.96 11.78 22.85
CA TYR A 240 0.58 12.93 23.66
C TYR A 240 1.51 14.09 23.34
N THR A 241 0.91 15.22 22.97
CA THR A 241 1.65 16.44 22.69
C THR A 241 1.84 17.26 23.95
N PRO A 242 2.76 18.25 23.97
CA PRO A 242 2.98 19.13 25.12
C PRO A 242 1.70 19.82 25.62
N ALA A 243 0.77 20.17 24.73
CA ALA A 243 -0.54 20.75 25.08
C ALA A 243 -1.55 19.70 25.61
N GLY A 244 -1.15 18.45 25.80
CA GLY A 244 -2.00 17.37 26.31
C GLY A 244 -3.03 16.84 25.30
N ARG A 245 -2.87 17.14 24.01
CA ARG A 245 -3.75 16.63 22.96
C ARG A 245 -3.51 15.15 22.69
N ASN A 246 -4.60 14.44 22.41
CA ASN A 246 -4.57 13.03 22.02
C ASN A 246 -4.49 12.92 20.49
N VAL A 247 -3.30 12.65 19.97
CA VAL A 247 -3.05 12.46 18.54
C VAL A 247 -2.85 10.98 18.26
N VAL A 248 -3.50 10.45 17.24
CA VAL A 248 -3.25 9.09 16.73
C VAL A 248 -2.29 9.20 15.56
N LEU A 249 -1.05 8.78 15.79
CA LEU A 249 -0.02 8.72 14.76
C LEU A 249 -0.03 7.34 14.10
N SER A 250 -0.03 7.30 12.76
CA SER A 250 0.00 6.07 11.97
C SER A 250 1.26 6.01 11.11
N ASP A 251 2.02 4.90 11.22
CA ASP A 251 3.12 4.57 10.30
C ASP A 251 2.56 3.80 9.11
N THR A 252 2.96 4.19 7.90
CA THR A 252 2.45 3.62 6.65
C THR A 252 3.56 3.00 5.81
N VAL A 253 3.15 2.24 4.79
CA VAL A 253 4.07 1.67 3.78
C VAL A 253 4.86 2.78 3.11
N GLY A 254 6.17 2.55 2.91
CA GLY A 254 7.00 3.46 2.12
C GLY A 254 6.67 3.38 0.63
N PHE A 255 6.66 4.53 -0.03
CA PHE A 255 6.52 4.58 -1.48
C PHE A 255 7.87 4.36 -2.17
N ILE A 256 7.82 3.84 -3.37
CA ILE A 256 8.97 3.56 -4.19
C ILE A 256 8.66 3.96 -5.63
N ARG A 257 9.70 4.21 -6.43
CA ARG A 257 9.56 4.48 -7.86
C ARG A 257 8.89 3.31 -8.58
N ASP A 258 8.06 3.63 -9.57
CA ASP A 258 7.36 2.66 -10.40
C ASP A 258 6.60 1.61 -9.58
N LEU A 259 5.92 2.05 -8.50
CA LEU A 259 5.09 1.17 -7.71
C LEU A 259 3.98 0.58 -8.59
N PRO A 260 3.85 -0.75 -8.70
CA PRO A 260 2.83 -1.36 -9.55
C PRO A 260 1.41 -0.96 -9.14
N HIS A 261 0.57 -0.59 -10.11
CA HIS A 261 -0.82 -0.19 -9.85
C HIS A 261 -1.65 -1.29 -9.18
N GLU A 262 -1.35 -2.57 -9.46
CA GLU A 262 -1.99 -3.70 -8.79
C GLU A 262 -1.71 -3.69 -7.29
N LEU A 263 -0.51 -3.25 -6.86
CA LEU A 263 -0.17 -3.09 -5.46
C LEU A 263 -0.91 -1.92 -4.83
N VAL A 264 -0.94 -0.75 -5.49
CA VAL A 264 -1.71 0.41 -5.01
C VAL A 264 -3.17 0.02 -4.82
N ALA A 265 -3.76 -0.69 -5.78
CA ALA A 265 -5.14 -1.17 -5.71
C ALA A 265 -5.36 -2.17 -4.55
N ALA A 266 -4.44 -3.12 -4.33
CA ALA A 266 -4.54 -4.11 -3.26
C ALA A 266 -4.40 -3.46 -1.87
N PHE A 267 -3.53 -2.45 -1.73
CA PHE A 267 -3.29 -1.72 -0.49
C PHE A 267 -4.18 -0.50 -0.30
N ARG A 268 -5.15 -0.28 -1.21
CA ARG A 268 -6.04 0.88 -1.17
C ARG A 268 -6.71 1.08 0.21
N ALA A 269 -7.19 0.01 0.84
CA ALA A 269 -7.82 0.09 2.15
C ALA A 269 -6.86 0.57 3.26
N THR A 270 -5.57 0.24 3.15
CA THR A 270 -4.51 0.71 4.04
C THR A 270 -4.15 2.16 3.74
N LEU A 271 -4.10 2.53 2.46
CA LEU A 271 -3.83 3.90 2.00
C LEU A 271 -5.02 4.85 2.21
N GLU A 272 -6.26 4.33 2.31
CA GLU A 272 -7.44 5.11 2.71
C GLU A 272 -7.29 5.75 4.10
N GLU A 273 -6.55 5.14 5.03
CA GLU A 273 -6.24 5.77 6.32
C GLU A 273 -5.39 7.04 6.16
N THR A 274 -4.53 7.06 5.15
CA THR A 274 -3.73 8.25 4.79
C THR A 274 -4.60 9.34 4.18
N ALA A 275 -5.49 8.99 3.26
CA ALA A 275 -6.40 9.93 2.61
C ALA A 275 -7.44 10.54 3.57
N GLN A 276 -7.72 9.89 4.69
CA GLN A 276 -8.66 10.33 5.72
C GLN A 276 -7.98 10.92 6.96
N ALA A 277 -6.65 11.07 6.94
CA ALA A 277 -5.93 11.71 8.03
C ALA A 277 -6.24 13.22 8.09
N ASP A 278 -6.16 13.81 9.28
CA ASP A 278 -6.30 15.24 9.49
C ASP A 278 -5.05 16.00 9.04
N LEU A 279 -3.89 15.33 9.09
CA LEU A 279 -2.59 15.87 8.71
C LEU A 279 -1.68 14.77 8.20
N LEU A 280 -0.92 15.06 7.15
CA LEU A 280 0.18 14.21 6.67
C LEU A 280 1.53 14.78 7.13
N LEU A 281 2.39 13.92 7.65
CA LEU A 281 3.80 14.19 7.82
C LEU A 281 4.58 13.54 6.68
N HIS A 282 4.98 14.36 5.70
CA HIS A 282 5.75 13.89 4.56
C HIS A 282 7.22 13.80 4.95
N VAL A 283 7.67 12.60 5.33
CA VAL A 283 9.05 12.35 5.76
C VAL A 283 9.95 12.17 4.55
N VAL A 284 10.98 13.00 4.47
CA VAL A 284 11.94 13.09 3.37
C VAL A 284 13.35 12.85 3.90
N ASP A 285 14.15 12.03 3.24
CA ASP A 285 15.58 11.90 3.54
C ASP A 285 16.33 13.14 3.03
N PHE A 286 16.68 14.04 3.95
CA PHE A 286 17.35 15.29 3.60
C PHE A 286 18.79 15.06 3.09
N SER A 287 19.42 13.95 3.45
CA SER A 287 20.76 13.59 2.99
C SER A 287 20.81 13.05 1.56
N SER A 288 19.65 12.67 0.98
CA SER A 288 19.56 12.12 -0.37
C SER A 288 19.74 13.21 -1.43
N ALA A 289 20.58 12.96 -2.43
CA ALA A 289 20.71 13.82 -3.60
C ALA A 289 19.45 13.86 -4.48
N ASP A 290 18.62 12.82 -4.40
CA ASP A 290 17.43 12.60 -5.24
C ASP A 290 16.10 12.93 -4.52
N ARG A 291 16.21 13.61 -3.36
CA ARG A 291 15.04 13.94 -2.51
C ARG A 291 13.89 14.59 -3.27
N ASP A 292 14.18 15.54 -4.17
CA ASP A 292 13.15 16.26 -4.92
C ASP A 292 12.36 15.34 -5.88
N ARG A 293 13.04 14.31 -6.41
CA ARG A 293 12.42 13.29 -7.24
C ARG A 293 11.59 12.33 -6.39
N GLN A 294 12.14 11.88 -5.25
CA GLN A 294 11.42 11.04 -4.30
C GLN A 294 10.16 11.74 -3.79
N MET A 295 10.21 13.04 -3.52
CA MET A 295 9.03 13.85 -3.16
C MET A 295 7.97 13.83 -4.27
N ARG A 296 8.37 14.04 -5.54
CA ARG A 296 7.43 13.98 -6.67
C ARG A 296 6.78 12.60 -6.85
N GLU A 297 7.51 11.51 -6.61
CA GLU A 297 6.93 10.16 -6.65
C GLU A 297 5.90 9.96 -5.54
N VAL A 298 6.19 10.46 -4.33
CA VAL A 298 5.22 10.45 -3.22
C VAL A 298 3.99 11.27 -3.57
N ASP A 299 4.15 12.48 -4.11
CA ASP A 299 3.03 13.34 -4.54
C ASP A 299 2.15 12.64 -5.59
N ARG A 300 2.75 11.93 -6.55
CA ARG A 300 2.02 11.16 -7.57
C ARG A 300 1.13 10.08 -6.93
N VAL A 301 1.68 9.35 -5.96
CA VAL A 301 0.90 8.33 -5.25
C VAL A 301 -0.19 8.97 -4.39
N LEU A 302 0.06 10.11 -3.72
CA LEU A 302 -0.94 10.82 -2.94
C LEU A 302 -2.13 11.28 -3.81
N VAL A 303 -1.87 11.75 -5.04
CA VAL A 303 -2.93 12.05 -6.02
C VAL A 303 -3.71 10.78 -6.41
N GLU A 304 -3.02 9.67 -6.68
CA GLU A 304 -3.67 8.40 -7.06
C GLU A 304 -4.62 7.86 -5.98
N ILE A 305 -4.30 8.09 -4.70
CA ILE A 305 -5.14 7.67 -3.58
C ILE A 305 -6.15 8.71 -3.13
N GLY A 306 -6.18 9.90 -3.75
CA GLY A 306 -7.10 11.01 -3.42
C GLY A 306 -6.75 11.73 -2.11
N ALA A 307 -5.47 11.76 -1.75
CA ALA A 307 -4.95 12.42 -0.53
C ALA A 307 -4.30 13.80 -0.80
N GLU A 308 -4.42 14.32 -2.02
CA GLU A 308 -3.79 15.60 -2.43
C GLU A 308 -4.29 16.81 -1.63
N SER A 309 -5.55 16.77 -1.19
CA SER A 309 -6.18 17.86 -0.44
C SER A 309 -5.90 17.84 1.07
N VAL A 310 -5.28 16.77 1.57
CA VAL A 310 -4.97 16.66 3.01
C VAL A 310 -3.82 17.61 3.35
N PRO A 311 -3.95 18.44 4.39
CA PRO A 311 -2.87 19.30 4.85
C PRO A 311 -1.61 18.49 5.14
N ARG A 312 -0.42 19.05 4.82
CA ARG A 312 0.84 18.36 5.03
C ARG A 312 1.92 19.25 5.62
N ILE A 313 2.78 18.66 6.45
CA ILE A 313 4.04 19.24 6.90
C ILE A 313 5.17 18.37 6.35
N VAL A 314 6.16 18.99 5.71
CA VAL A 314 7.35 18.28 5.22
C VAL A 314 8.31 18.10 6.39
N VAL A 315 8.76 16.87 6.63
CA VAL A 315 9.70 16.50 7.67
C VAL A 315 11.02 16.10 7.03
N CYS A 316 11.97 17.00 6.96
CA CYS A 316 13.33 16.81 6.48
C CYS A 316 14.13 16.01 7.52
N ASN A 317 14.13 14.68 7.40
CA ASN A 317 14.81 13.76 8.33
C ASN A 317 16.27 13.50 7.95
N LYS A 318 17.01 12.89 8.83
CA LYS A 318 18.43 12.53 8.69
C LYS A 318 19.38 13.73 8.56
N ILE A 319 19.07 14.84 9.25
CA ILE A 319 19.93 16.03 9.30
C ILE A 319 21.30 15.75 9.91
N ASP A 320 21.41 14.74 10.76
CA ASP A 320 22.68 14.22 11.31
C ASP A 320 23.68 13.82 10.22
N ARG A 321 23.21 13.25 9.12
CA ARG A 321 24.05 12.90 7.96
C ARG A 321 24.43 14.13 7.13
N ALA A 322 23.58 15.16 7.12
CA ALA A 322 23.79 16.37 6.34
C ALA A 322 24.53 17.49 7.12
N GLY A 323 24.72 17.31 8.44
CA GLY A 323 25.35 18.31 9.30
C GLY A 323 24.58 19.62 9.42
N VAL A 324 23.25 19.58 9.31
CA VAL A 324 22.38 20.77 9.37
C VAL A 324 21.66 20.81 10.73
N PRO A 325 21.55 21.99 11.38
CA PRO A 325 20.85 22.09 12.68
C PRO A 325 19.33 21.89 12.53
N ALA A 326 18.71 21.39 13.60
CA ALA A 326 17.26 21.29 13.70
C ALA A 326 16.60 22.68 13.64
N ARG A 327 15.55 22.81 12.84
CA ARG A 327 14.81 24.08 12.65
C ARG A 327 13.41 23.82 12.10
N ALA A 328 12.54 24.84 12.16
CA ALA A 328 11.23 24.85 11.51
C ALA A 328 11.13 26.06 10.57
N ALA A 329 10.54 25.87 9.40
CA ALA A 329 10.16 26.93 8.49
C ALA A 329 8.64 27.11 8.47
N ARG A 330 8.20 28.32 8.14
CA ARG A 330 6.80 28.70 8.09
C ARG A 330 6.45 29.17 6.68
N ASP A 331 5.23 28.92 6.28
CA ASP A 331 4.67 29.45 5.04
C ASP A 331 4.24 30.92 5.16
N GLU A 332 3.70 31.49 4.09
CA GLU A 332 3.21 32.87 4.02
C GLU A 332 2.07 33.14 5.02
N SER A 333 1.32 32.13 5.42
CA SER A 333 0.25 32.21 6.43
C SER A 333 0.78 32.17 7.87
N GLY A 334 2.10 31.98 8.03
CA GLY A 334 2.76 31.79 9.32
C GLY A 334 2.53 30.39 9.92
N ALA A 335 1.98 29.41 9.17
CA ALA A 335 1.88 28.04 9.60
C ALA A 335 3.21 27.30 9.39
N VAL A 336 3.52 26.33 10.24
CA VAL A 336 4.71 25.49 10.05
C VAL A 336 4.52 24.61 8.81
N SER A 337 5.39 24.77 7.81
CA SER A 337 5.37 24.02 6.54
C SER A 337 6.46 22.96 6.46
N GLU A 338 7.65 23.23 7.03
CA GLU A 338 8.78 22.31 6.98
C GLU A 338 9.50 22.25 8.34
N ILE A 339 10.00 21.04 8.68
CA ILE A 339 10.75 20.80 9.91
C ILE A 339 11.98 19.95 9.59
N TRP A 340 13.14 20.40 10.02
CA TRP A 340 14.42 19.67 9.93
C TRP A 340 14.69 18.97 11.25
N LEU A 341 14.86 17.65 11.22
CA LEU A 341 15.09 16.84 12.41
C LEU A 341 15.93 15.59 12.11
N SER A 342 16.47 14.99 13.15
CA SER A 342 17.01 13.62 13.11
C SER A 342 16.17 12.71 14.01
N ALA A 343 15.44 11.80 13.38
CA ALA A 343 14.69 10.79 14.12
C ALA A 343 15.59 9.81 14.89
N LEU A 344 16.81 9.60 14.40
CA LEU A 344 17.81 8.70 15.00
C LEU A 344 18.48 9.35 16.23
N ALA A 345 18.94 10.60 16.08
CA ALA A 345 19.58 11.34 17.18
C ALA A 345 18.57 11.95 18.17
N GLY A 346 17.29 12.00 17.81
CA GLY A 346 16.26 12.64 18.64
C GLY A 346 16.24 14.17 18.54
N GLU A 347 17.03 14.77 17.64
CA GLU A 347 17.11 16.22 17.47
C GLU A 347 15.89 16.77 16.73
N GLY A 348 15.27 17.84 17.23
CA GLY A 348 14.14 18.53 16.62
C GLY A 348 12.78 17.83 16.76
N LEU A 349 12.68 16.76 17.56
CA LEU A 349 11.39 16.08 17.83
C LEU A 349 10.44 16.97 18.65
N ASP A 350 10.97 17.83 19.49
CA ASP A 350 10.22 18.85 20.24
C ASP A 350 9.60 19.91 19.32
N LEU A 351 10.33 20.34 18.27
CA LEU A 351 9.80 21.23 17.23
C LEU A 351 8.62 20.59 16.50
N LEU A 352 8.71 19.31 16.18
CA LEU A 352 7.62 18.59 15.54
C LEU A 352 6.39 18.47 16.46
N ARG A 353 6.60 18.16 17.75
CA ARG A 353 5.49 18.09 18.71
C ARG A 353 4.80 19.44 18.89
N ALA A 354 5.57 20.53 18.95
CA ALA A 354 5.04 21.89 19.02
C ALA A 354 4.27 22.27 17.74
N ALA A 355 4.77 21.89 16.58
CA ALA A 355 4.08 22.12 15.29
C ALA A 355 2.75 21.38 15.19
N LEU A 356 2.66 20.14 15.71
CA LEU A 356 1.40 19.40 15.80
C LEU A 356 0.39 20.12 16.70
N ASP A 357 0.82 20.60 17.87
CA ASP A 357 -0.05 21.38 18.77
C ASP A 357 -0.55 22.66 18.10
N GLU A 358 0.33 23.38 17.40
CA GLU A 358 -0.03 24.62 16.69
C GLU A 358 -1.04 24.32 15.57
N PHE A 359 -0.81 23.30 14.76
CA PHE A 359 -1.71 22.91 13.68
C PHE A 359 -3.13 22.61 14.19
N PHE A 360 -3.24 21.78 15.21
CA PHE A 360 -4.55 21.41 15.75
C PHE A 360 -5.22 22.56 16.51
N ALA A 361 -4.45 23.45 17.17
CA ALA A 361 -5.00 24.64 17.78
C ALA A 361 -5.64 25.59 16.74
N ARG A 362 -4.96 25.82 15.62
CA ARG A 362 -5.49 26.64 14.51
C ARG A 362 -6.77 26.03 13.92
N ARG A 363 -6.80 24.72 13.73
CA ARG A 363 -7.96 24.00 13.22
C ARG A 363 -9.17 24.12 14.16
N GLU A 364 -8.98 23.94 15.46
CA GLU A 364 -10.04 24.10 16.47
C GLU A 364 -10.57 25.54 16.52
N ALA A 365 -9.68 26.51 16.39
CA ALA A 365 -10.07 27.93 16.35
C ALA A 365 -10.90 28.23 15.08
N GLY A 366 -10.51 27.69 13.94
CA GLY A 366 -11.26 27.82 12.68
C GLY A 366 -12.67 27.21 12.76
N VAL A 367 -12.79 26.00 13.32
CA VAL A 367 -14.10 25.34 13.53
C VAL A 367 -15.01 26.18 14.43
N ARG A 368 -14.47 26.70 15.55
CA ARG A 368 -15.22 27.54 16.47
C ARG A 368 -15.67 28.85 15.82
N ALA A 369 -14.84 29.45 14.95
CA ALA A 369 -15.19 30.66 14.22
C ALA A 369 -16.37 30.44 13.27
N VAL A 370 -16.40 29.29 12.56
CA VAL A 370 -17.51 28.91 11.69
C VAL A 370 -18.78 28.67 12.51
N GLU A 371 -18.71 27.90 13.60
CA GLU A 371 -19.86 27.66 14.48
C GLU A 371 -20.42 28.94 15.13
N CYS A 372 -19.56 29.91 15.48
CA CYS A 372 -19.98 31.19 15.96
C CYS A 372 -20.56 32.09 14.87
N GLY A 373 -20.05 32.00 13.63
CA GLY A 373 -20.56 32.73 12.47
C GLY A 373 -21.93 32.27 12.00
N GLU A 374 -22.22 30.97 12.08
CA GLU A 374 -23.53 30.42 11.78
C GLU A 374 -24.62 30.71 12.83
N ARG A 375 -24.22 31.06 14.07
CA ARG A 375 -25.14 31.47 15.16
C ARG A 375 -25.45 32.95 15.14
N ALA A 376 -24.78 33.77 14.34
CA ALA A 376 -25.20 35.15 14.07
C ALA A 376 -26.42 35.07 13.13
N ASN A 377 -27.60 34.94 13.74
CA ASN A 377 -28.88 34.87 13.05
C ASN A 377 -29.10 36.17 12.27
N PRO A 378 -29.29 36.16 10.95
CA PRO A 378 -29.58 37.37 10.17
C PRO A 378 -30.91 38.05 10.52
N LEU A 379 -31.63 37.54 11.53
CA LEU A 379 -32.95 38.06 11.95
C LEU A 379 -32.89 39.11 13.09
N ASP A 380 -31.70 39.40 13.65
CA ASP A 380 -31.60 40.38 14.73
C ASP A 380 -31.38 41.84 14.25
N GLU A 381 -31.31 42.09 12.93
CA GLU A 381 -31.36 43.43 12.34
C GLU A 381 -32.66 43.65 11.56
N TRP A 382 -33.80 43.49 12.22
CA TRP A 382 -35.02 44.08 11.69
C TRP A 382 -35.17 45.45 12.38
N PRO A 383 -35.08 46.59 11.65
CA PRO A 383 -35.36 47.91 12.24
C PRO A 383 -36.83 47.96 12.64
N GLU A 384 -37.08 48.09 13.92
CA GLU A 384 -38.39 48.53 14.44
C GLU A 384 -38.74 49.86 13.81
N SER A 385 -39.88 49.93 13.19
CA SER A 385 -40.55 51.11 12.61
C SER A 385 -40.50 51.28 11.08
N VAL A 386 -41.35 50.49 10.41
CA VAL A 386 -41.97 50.95 9.16
C VAL A 386 -43.45 51.24 9.48
N PRO A 387 -43.93 52.51 9.37
CA PRO A 387 -45.36 52.78 9.61
C PRO A 387 -46.25 52.18 8.55
N SER A 388 -47.32 51.54 8.99
CA SER A 388 -48.30 50.91 8.12
C SER A 388 -48.90 51.89 7.12
N PRO A 389 -48.98 51.61 5.83
CA PRO A 389 -49.74 52.43 4.88
C PRO A 389 -51.21 52.27 5.14
N ARG A 390 -51.94 53.42 5.27
CA ARG A 390 -53.41 53.49 5.41
C ARG A 390 -54.06 52.89 4.18
N VAL A 391 -55.01 52.00 4.44
CA VAL A 391 -55.95 51.45 3.46
C VAL A 391 -56.84 52.61 2.98
N SER A 392 -56.75 52.99 1.70
CA SER A 392 -57.68 53.82 0.99
C SER A 392 -58.51 53.00 0.04
N ASP A 393 -59.82 53.28 0.01
CA ASP A 393 -60.94 52.61 -0.59
C ASP A 393 -60.83 52.26 -2.08
N PRO A 394 -61.70 51.36 -2.57
CA PRO A 394 -61.59 50.77 -3.92
C PRO A 394 -62.25 51.71 -4.99
N VAL A 395 -61.46 52.04 -6.03
CA VAL A 395 -62.00 52.65 -7.24
C VAL A 395 -62.40 51.57 -8.24
N ARG A 396 -63.70 51.55 -8.54
CA ARG A 396 -64.30 50.83 -9.67
C ARG A 396 -63.84 51.49 -10.96
N VAL A 397 -63.29 50.77 -11.92
CA VAL A 397 -63.37 51.16 -13.35
C VAL A 397 -63.60 49.89 -14.21
N ALA A 398 -64.53 50.09 -15.11
CA ALA A 398 -65.14 49.13 -15.99
C ALA A 398 -64.28 48.72 -17.22
N GLY A 399 -64.49 47.53 -17.66
CA GLY A 399 -64.65 47.06 -19.02
C GLY A 399 -63.57 47.37 -20.08
N ALA A 400 -63.01 46.28 -20.67
CA ALA A 400 -62.92 46.13 -22.12
C ALA A 400 -62.32 44.71 -22.46
N THR A 401 -63.18 43.91 -23.05
CA THR A 401 -63.05 42.98 -24.18
C THR A 401 -61.70 42.34 -24.50
N ALA A 402 -61.76 41.01 -24.57
CA ALA A 402 -60.77 40.12 -25.23
C ALA A 402 -60.63 40.33 -26.73
N PRO A 403 -59.61 39.81 -27.41
CA PRO A 403 -59.85 38.48 -28.02
C PRO A 403 -58.71 37.46 -27.91
N ALA A 404 -59.10 36.26 -28.20
CA ALA A 404 -58.35 35.00 -28.26
C ALA A 404 -57.24 35.02 -29.33
N ASP A 405 -56.17 34.30 -29.06
CA ASP A 405 -55.69 33.31 -30.02
C ASP A 405 -54.76 32.23 -29.38
N ARG A 406 -54.95 31.09 -29.86
CA ARG A 406 -54.50 29.71 -29.86
C ARG A 406 -53.04 29.42 -29.65
N GLY A 407 -52.82 28.27 -28.97
CA GLY A 407 -51.87 27.21 -29.32
C GLY A 407 -50.59 27.21 -28.45
N THR A 408 -50.27 26.26 -27.70
CA THR A 408 -50.05 24.85 -27.91
C THR A 408 -49.60 24.25 -26.58
N VAL A 409 -50.31 23.26 -26.14
CA VAL A 409 -50.02 22.46 -24.94
C VAL A 409 -48.97 21.40 -25.30
N CYS A 410 -47.86 21.33 -24.62
CA CYS A 410 -47.05 20.12 -24.54
C CYS A 410 -47.04 19.58 -23.11
N SER A 411 -47.91 18.63 -22.88
CA SER A 411 -47.96 17.80 -21.72
C SER A 411 -46.98 16.64 -21.83
N ALA A 412 -46.02 16.53 -20.88
CA ALA A 412 -45.23 15.34 -20.69
C ALA A 412 -45.87 14.50 -19.58
N GLN A 413 -46.36 13.34 -19.94
CA GLN A 413 -46.81 12.30 -19.02
C GLN A 413 -45.67 11.38 -18.61
N PRO A 414 -45.67 10.82 -17.38
CA PRO A 414 -44.70 9.82 -16.94
C PRO A 414 -45.07 8.42 -17.43
N ILE A 415 -44.07 7.69 -17.91
CA ILE A 415 -44.22 6.30 -18.37
C ILE A 415 -44.19 5.39 -17.13
N ALA A 416 -45.37 4.76 -16.89
CA ALA A 416 -45.51 3.63 -15.98
C ALA A 416 -45.14 2.34 -16.72
N GLN A 417 -44.17 1.59 -16.21
CA GLN A 417 -43.85 0.24 -16.68
C GLN A 417 -44.81 -0.75 -16.01
N GLN A 418 -45.58 -1.44 -16.83
CA GLN A 418 -46.44 -2.54 -16.50
C GLN A 418 -45.64 -3.82 -16.25
N VAL A 419 -45.94 -4.52 -15.14
CA VAL A 419 -45.52 -5.89 -14.83
C VAL A 419 -46.67 -6.81 -15.29
N PRO A 420 -46.43 -7.89 -16.06
CA PRO A 420 -47.45 -8.90 -16.30
C PRO A 420 -47.48 -9.92 -15.17
N ALA A 421 -48.63 -10.10 -14.61
CA ALA A 421 -49.02 -11.23 -13.73
C ALA A 421 -49.24 -12.48 -14.57
N GLY A 422 -48.73 -13.61 -14.10
CA GLY A 422 -48.94 -14.92 -14.74
C GLY A 422 -48.64 -16.10 -13.84
N ARG A 423 -49.66 -16.52 -13.13
CA ARG A 423 -50.10 -17.88 -12.73
C ARG A 423 -49.20 -18.76 -11.84
N GLU A 424 -49.83 -19.09 -10.73
CA GLU A 424 -49.66 -20.22 -9.81
C GLU A 424 -49.58 -21.55 -10.53
N ASP A 425 -48.67 -22.43 -10.06
CA ASP A 425 -49.01 -23.84 -9.86
C ASP A 425 -48.16 -24.44 -8.74
N ALA A 426 -48.82 -25.20 -7.92
CA ALA A 426 -48.36 -25.90 -6.74
C ALA A 426 -47.51 -27.13 -7.10
N GLY A 427 -46.44 -27.32 -6.37
CA GLY A 427 -45.60 -28.53 -6.46
C GLY A 427 -44.76 -28.74 -5.21
N THR A 428 -45.35 -29.36 -4.23
CA THR A 428 -44.72 -29.93 -3.03
C THR A 428 -43.65 -30.94 -3.40
N ALA A 429 -42.40 -30.76 -2.95
CA ALA A 429 -41.40 -31.83 -2.93
C ALA A 429 -40.55 -31.76 -1.65
N PRO A 430 -40.11 -32.92 -1.10
CA PRO A 430 -39.79 -33.07 0.30
C PRO A 430 -38.32 -32.80 0.64
N THR A 431 -38.11 -32.33 1.87
CA THR A 431 -36.83 -32.22 2.57
C THR A 431 -36.06 -33.53 2.66
N PRO A 432 -34.77 -33.62 2.34
CA PRO A 432 -33.94 -34.77 2.69
C PRO A 432 -33.49 -34.70 4.14
N ARG A 433 -33.82 -35.74 4.89
CA ARG A 433 -33.29 -36.04 6.21
C ARG A 433 -31.84 -36.40 6.11
N TYR A 434 -31.01 -35.70 6.87
CA TYR A 434 -29.57 -36.03 7.06
C TYR A 434 -29.45 -37.21 8.02
N VAL A 435 -28.96 -38.33 7.53
CA VAL A 435 -28.56 -39.50 8.33
C VAL A 435 -27.17 -39.21 8.90
N ARG A 436 -27.04 -39.17 10.21
CA ARG A 436 -25.78 -39.15 10.95
C ARG A 436 -25.15 -40.53 10.90
N ASP A 437 -24.04 -40.66 10.19
CA ASP A 437 -23.17 -41.83 10.29
C ASP A 437 -22.17 -41.65 11.43
N GLY A 438 -22.18 -42.60 12.35
CA GLY A 438 -21.40 -42.60 13.58
C GLY A 438 -19.97 -43.14 13.37
N ARG A 439 -19.01 -42.25 13.13
CA ARG A 439 -17.57 -42.59 13.11
C ARG A 439 -16.65 -41.58 13.81
N ASP A 440 -17.13 -40.79 14.75
CA ASP A 440 -16.27 -39.86 15.52
C ASP A 440 -16.11 -40.21 17.02
N ALA A 441 -16.33 -41.43 17.43
CA ALA A 441 -16.18 -41.85 18.83
C ALA A 441 -14.84 -42.51 19.20
N ALA A 442 -13.82 -42.45 18.33
CA ALA A 442 -12.54 -43.13 18.55
C ALA A 442 -11.30 -42.21 18.72
N ARG A 443 -11.46 -40.90 18.75
CA ARG A 443 -10.30 -39.99 18.83
C ARG A 443 -10.17 -39.20 20.14
N GLU A 444 -11.08 -39.34 21.08
CA GLU A 444 -11.08 -38.58 22.34
C GLU A 444 -10.52 -39.37 23.57
N ARG A 445 -9.99 -40.59 23.43
CA ARG A 445 -9.43 -41.40 24.53
C ARG A 445 -7.90 -41.52 24.58
N ALA A 446 -7.14 -40.73 23.82
CA ALA A 446 -5.68 -40.81 23.76
C ALA A 446 -4.93 -39.64 24.45
N LEU A 447 -5.59 -38.73 25.14
CA LEU A 447 -4.96 -37.54 25.75
C LEU A 447 -5.10 -37.42 27.29
N THR A 448 -5.48 -38.50 27.98
CA THR A 448 -5.42 -38.50 29.45
C THR A 448 -4.70 -39.76 29.95
N GLY A 449 -3.43 -39.61 30.27
CA GLY A 449 -2.72 -40.66 31.00
C GLY A 449 -1.24 -40.71 30.69
N ARG A 450 -0.46 -39.91 31.43
CA ARG A 450 0.81 -40.32 32.06
C ARG A 450 1.43 -39.14 32.83
N ARG A 451 1.19 -39.17 34.11
CA ARG A 451 2.06 -38.53 35.11
C ARG A 451 2.93 -39.65 35.73
N ALA A 452 4.11 -39.18 36.15
CA ALA A 452 5.02 -39.78 37.13
C ALA A 452 6.12 -40.72 36.61
N GLY A 453 7.36 -40.32 36.91
CA GLY A 453 8.57 -41.10 36.77
C GLY A 453 9.82 -40.23 36.92
N SER A 454 10.19 -39.92 38.18
CA SER A 454 11.47 -39.36 38.61
C SER A 454 12.62 -40.32 38.33
N ALA A 455 13.73 -39.83 37.80
CA ALA A 455 15.06 -40.44 38.06
C ALA A 455 16.15 -39.38 37.83
N THR A 456 16.84 -39.10 38.86
CA THR A 456 18.14 -38.44 39.01
C THR A 456 19.24 -39.32 38.41
N VAL A 457 20.19 -38.72 37.68
CA VAL A 457 21.59 -39.22 37.62
C VAL A 457 22.51 -38.09 37.13
N ASP A 458 23.40 -37.68 37.98
CA ASP A 458 24.81 -37.31 37.95
C ASP A 458 25.41 -36.47 36.81
N GLU A 459 25.98 -35.34 37.28
CA GLU A 459 27.14 -34.66 36.68
C GLU A 459 28.40 -35.53 36.70
N PRO A 460 29.39 -35.28 35.85
CA PRO A 460 30.67 -34.87 36.39
C PRO A 460 31.31 -33.62 35.77
N SER A 461 31.84 -32.84 36.68
CA SER A 461 32.84 -31.79 36.60
C SER A 461 34.07 -32.14 35.72
N GLY A 462 34.53 -31.19 34.97
CA GLY A 462 35.81 -31.21 34.27
C GLY A 462 36.33 -29.77 34.08
N GLU A 463 37.10 -29.33 35.06
CA GLU A 463 37.99 -28.18 35.04
C GLU A 463 38.99 -28.33 33.88
N LEU A 464 39.29 -27.25 33.13
CA LEU A 464 40.57 -27.01 32.52
C LEU A 464 40.89 -25.52 32.49
N GLU A 465 42.02 -25.22 33.03
CA GLU A 465 42.69 -23.93 33.29
C GLU A 465 43.05 -23.13 32.04
N PRO A 466 43.41 -21.84 32.21
CA PRO A 466 43.79 -20.93 31.15
C PRO A 466 45.27 -21.03 30.80
N VAL A 467 45.58 -20.87 29.50
CA VAL A 467 46.96 -20.73 29.03
C VAL A 467 47.19 -19.28 28.60
N ASP A 468 48.02 -18.60 29.38
CA ASP A 468 48.74 -17.39 29.06
C ASP A 468 49.74 -17.62 27.88
N VAL A 469 49.74 -16.76 26.90
CA VAL A 469 50.93 -16.51 26.07
C VAL A 469 51.14 -15.02 25.87
N VAL A 470 52.17 -14.57 26.57
CA VAL A 470 52.90 -13.30 26.44
C VAL A 470 53.83 -13.36 25.19
N GLY A 471 54.10 -12.24 24.56
CA GLY A 471 55.30 -12.05 23.74
C GLY A 471 55.05 -11.14 22.54
N GLU A 472 55.26 -9.83 22.66
CA GLU A 472 56.42 -9.02 22.18
C GLU A 472 56.57 -8.98 20.64
N SER A 473 56.40 -7.82 20.08
CA SER A 473 57.30 -6.66 19.87
C SER A 473 57.91 -6.56 18.48
N ARG A 474 57.80 -5.32 17.90
CA ARG A 474 58.70 -4.59 16.96
C ARG A 474 58.58 -4.82 15.45
N ALA A 475 58.14 -3.79 14.81
CA ALA A 475 58.85 -2.82 13.95
C ALA A 475 59.44 -3.34 12.60
N ALA A 476 58.86 -2.87 11.53
CA ALA A 476 59.50 -2.08 10.46
C ALA A 476 58.41 -1.47 9.56
#